data_576b843ce8bc5082af9547cf15737d63
#
_entry.id   576b843ce8bc5082af9547cf15737d63
#
_cell.length_a   1.000
_cell.length_b   1.000
_cell.length_c   1.000
_cell.angle_alpha   90.00
_cell.angle_beta   90.00
_cell.angle_gamma   90.00
#
_symmetry.space_group_name_H-M   'P 1'
#
loop_
_entity.id
_entity.type
_entity.pdbx_description
1 polymer ?
#
loop_
_entity_poly.entity_id
_entity_poly.type
_entity_poly.pdbx_seq_one_letter_code
_entity_poly.pdbx_strand_id
1 'polypeptide(L)'
;MTTRVLLVEDDILTRRNTAIYLRRAQIEVDEAANGEEAIHLITSIDRYDALISDLRMPGVADGMDVIAAQQRISPRTCCILVTGFGSAQVQKRAEDFGVIYLEKPVSLPELLNKVTSSATRTTP
;
A
#
# COMPACT_ATOMS: atom_id res chain seq x y z
N MET A 1 17.09 3.50 -10.45
CA MET A 1 15.72 3.14 -10.81
C MET A 1 14.75 3.79 -9.83
N THR A 2 13.63 4.25 -10.35
CA THR A 2 12.66 4.96 -9.54
C THR A 2 11.73 3.98 -8.83
N THR A 3 11.57 4.16 -7.53
CA THR A 3 10.61 3.37 -6.76
C THR A 3 9.19 3.79 -7.13
N ARG A 4 8.32 2.84 -7.39
CA ARG A 4 6.94 3.08 -7.75
C ARG A 4 5.99 2.47 -6.72
N VAL A 5 5.05 3.27 -6.25
CA VAL A 5 4.13 2.90 -5.17
C VAL A 5 2.70 3.10 -5.62
N LEU A 6 1.83 2.15 -5.26
CA LEU A 6 0.39 2.32 -5.37
C LEU A 6 -0.14 2.67 -3.98
N LEU A 7 -0.80 3.81 -3.87
CA LEU A 7 -1.40 4.31 -2.63
C LEU A 7 -2.91 4.25 -2.74
N VAL A 8 -3.54 3.45 -1.89
CA VAL A 8 -4.99 3.24 -1.88
C VAL A 8 -5.57 3.78 -0.60
N GLU A 9 -6.33 4.85 -0.69
CA GLU A 9 -6.93 5.56 0.44
C GLU A 9 -8.16 6.30 -0.05
N ASP A 10 -9.30 6.06 0.58
CA ASP A 10 -10.54 6.72 0.18
C ASP A 10 -10.66 8.17 0.65
N ASP A 11 -10.01 8.54 1.75
CA ASP A 11 -10.01 9.93 2.20
C ASP A 11 -9.07 10.76 1.33
N ILE A 12 -9.64 11.70 0.58
CA ILE A 12 -8.91 12.46 -0.43
C ILE A 12 -7.77 13.30 0.18
N LEU A 13 -7.98 13.89 1.35
CA LEU A 13 -6.95 14.73 1.96
C LEU A 13 -5.79 13.89 2.46
N THR A 14 -6.08 12.79 3.12
CA THR A 14 -5.05 11.85 3.60
C THR A 14 -4.26 11.29 2.42
N ARG A 15 -4.96 10.87 1.36
CA ARG A 15 -4.31 10.31 0.17
C ARG A 15 -3.38 11.33 -0.48
N ARG A 16 -3.85 12.55 -0.71
CA ARG A 16 -3.05 13.58 -1.36
C ARG A 16 -1.85 14.01 -0.53
N ASN A 17 -2.05 14.19 0.77
CA ASN A 17 -0.94 14.56 1.65
C ASN A 17 0.14 13.50 1.69
N THR A 18 -0.26 12.24 1.77
CA THR A 18 0.67 11.11 1.73
C THR A 18 1.41 11.05 0.39
N ALA A 19 0.67 11.20 -0.71
CA ALA A 19 1.28 11.17 -2.03
C ALA A 19 2.30 12.30 -2.23
N ILE A 20 1.96 13.52 -1.79
CA ILE A 20 2.87 14.65 -1.88
C ILE A 20 4.16 14.37 -1.11
N TYR A 21 4.03 13.86 0.11
CA TYR A 21 5.19 13.54 0.95
C TYR A 21 6.11 12.53 0.25
N LEU A 22 5.53 11.45 -0.27
CA LEU A 22 6.31 10.41 -0.94
C LEU A 22 6.94 10.93 -2.24
N ARG A 23 6.20 11.73 -3.01
CA ARG A 23 6.73 12.31 -4.27
C ARG A 23 7.90 13.25 -4.01
N ARG A 24 7.90 13.96 -2.90
CA ARG A 24 9.04 14.80 -2.50
C ARG A 24 10.29 13.99 -2.20
N ALA A 25 10.13 12.73 -1.88
CA ALA A 25 11.24 11.80 -1.65
C ALA A 25 11.63 11.06 -2.94
N GLN A 26 11.21 11.57 -4.11
CA GLN A 26 11.54 11.01 -5.42
C GLN A 26 10.90 9.65 -5.68
N ILE A 27 9.73 9.41 -5.09
CA ILE A 27 8.95 8.19 -5.32
C ILE A 27 7.82 8.51 -6.30
N GLU A 28 7.63 7.64 -7.29
CA GLU A 28 6.47 7.70 -8.17
C GLU A 28 5.28 7.09 -7.45
N VAL A 29 4.17 7.83 -7.40
CA VAL A 29 2.98 7.40 -6.68
C VAL A 29 1.79 7.42 -7.62
N ASP A 30 1.13 6.27 -7.76
CA ASP A 30 -0.18 6.18 -8.37
C ASP A 30 -1.20 6.15 -7.22
N GLU A 31 -2.31 6.86 -7.37
CA GLU A 31 -3.33 6.98 -6.33
C GLU A 31 -4.60 6.25 -6.75
N ALA A 32 -5.21 5.55 -5.81
CA ALA A 32 -6.52 4.94 -6.00
C ALA A 32 -7.42 5.30 -4.81
N ALA A 33 -8.69 5.60 -5.09
CA ALA A 33 -9.64 6.02 -4.06
C ALA A 33 -10.42 4.84 -3.45
N ASN A 34 -10.33 3.68 -4.06
CA ASN A 34 -11.06 2.48 -3.60
C ASN A 34 -10.36 1.23 -4.13
N GLY A 35 -10.87 0.07 -3.69
CA GLY A 35 -10.27 -1.22 -4.04
C GLY A 35 -10.40 -1.56 -5.52
N GLU A 36 -11.50 -1.20 -6.14
CA GLU A 36 -11.74 -1.50 -7.56
C GLU A 36 -10.75 -0.74 -8.44
N GLU A 37 -10.54 0.55 -8.17
CA GLU A 37 -9.53 1.33 -8.88
C GLU A 37 -8.14 0.75 -8.69
N ALA A 38 -7.82 0.35 -7.45
CA ALA A 38 -6.53 -0.24 -7.13
C ALA A 38 -6.30 -1.52 -7.92
N ILE A 39 -7.27 -2.41 -7.96
CA ILE A 39 -7.15 -3.69 -8.69
C ILE A 39 -6.99 -3.43 -10.18
N HIS A 40 -7.70 -2.45 -10.72
CA HIS A 40 -7.55 -2.05 -12.12
C HIS A 40 -6.10 -1.60 -12.41
N LEU A 41 -5.52 -0.78 -11.54
CA LEU A 41 -4.14 -0.34 -11.70
C LEU A 41 -3.15 -1.50 -11.57
N ILE A 42 -3.38 -2.38 -10.61
CA ILE A 42 -2.52 -3.56 -10.40
C ILE A 42 -2.47 -4.44 -11.64
N THR A 43 -3.62 -4.61 -12.31
CA THR A 43 -3.69 -5.45 -13.51
C THR A 43 -3.17 -4.75 -14.77
N SER A 44 -3.04 -3.42 -14.74
CA SER A 44 -2.62 -2.63 -15.89
C SER A 44 -1.15 -2.22 -15.86
N ILE A 45 -0.54 -2.18 -14.67
CA ILE A 45 0.84 -1.76 -14.46
C ILE A 45 1.69 -3.00 -14.21
N ASP A 46 2.86 -3.05 -14.86
CA ASP A 46 3.73 -4.22 -14.78
C ASP A 46 4.16 -4.54 -13.36
N ARG A 47 4.51 -3.52 -12.58
CA ARG A 47 5.02 -3.79 -11.23
C ARG A 47 5.03 -2.55 -10.36
N TYR A 48 4.57 -2.72 -9.13
CA TYR A 48 4.79 -1.77 -8.05
C TYR A 48 5.84 -2.33 -7.11
N ASP A 49 6.71 -1.47 -6.60
CA ASP A 49 7.68 -1.85 -5.57
C ASP A 49 7.00 -1.99 -4.22
N ALA A 50 6.01 -1.14 -3.95
CA ALA A 50 5.23 -1.22 -2.73
C ALA A 50 3.77 -0.87 -3.00
N LEU A 51 2.89 -1.44 -2.18
CA LEU A 51 1.47 -1.15 -2.14
C LEU A 51 1.15 -0.71 -0.72
N ILE A 52 0.55 0.47 -0.60
CA ILE A 52 0.06 0.98 0.67
C ILE A 52 -1.47 1.05 0.56
N SER A 53 -2.17 0.32 1.41
CA SER A 53 -3.64 0.30 1.34
C SER A 53 -4.26 0.44 2.71
N ASP A 54 -5.31 1.25 2.78
CA ASP A 54 -6.23 1.25 3.91
C ASP A 54 -7.02 -0.07 3.89
N LEU A 55 -7.43 -0.55 5.05
CA LEU A 55 -8.22 -1.77 5.15
C LEU A 55 -9.66 -1.52 4.72
N ARG A 56 -10.30 -0.50 5.27
CA ARG A 56 -11.71 -0.22 5.03
C ARG A 56 -11.89 0.88 4.02
N MET A 57 -12.58 0.54 2.94
CA MET A 57 -12.87 1.46 1.85
C MET A 57 -14.27 1.19 1.34
N PRO A 58 -14.95 2.19 0.75
CA PRO A 58 -16.26 1.94 0.15
C PRO A 58 -16.15 0.99 -1.04
N GLY A 59 -17.21 0.25 -1.30
CA GLY A 59 -17.25 -0.72 -2.37
C GLY A 59 -17.10 -2.13 -1.87
N VAL A 60 -16.89 -3.07 -2.80
CA VAL A 60 -16.84 -4.49 -2.50
C VAL A 60 -15.46 -4.94 -2.02
N ALA A 61 -14.41 -4.39 -2.62
CA ALA A 61 -13.04 -4.81 -2.32
C ALA A 61 -12.45 -3.96 -1.18
N ASP A 62 -11.98 -4.62 -0.14
CA ASP A 62 -11.26 -3.97 0.96
C ASP A 62 -9.74 -4.06 0.74
N GLY A 63 -8.96 -3.53 1.70
CA GLY A 63 -7.51 -3.53 1.59
C GLY A 63 -6.88 -4.92 1.50
N MET A 64 -7.45 -5.91 2.16
CA MET A 64 -6.93 -7.27 2.07
C MET A 64 -7.20 -7.89 0.70
N ASP A 65 -8.33 -7.55 0.07
CA ASP A 65 -8.63 -7.98 -1.31
C ASP A 65 -7.62 -7.38 -2.29
N VAL A 66 -7.29 -6.11 -2.12
CA VAL A 66 -6.30 -5.42 -2.95
C VAL A 66 -4.92 -6.09 -2.80
N ILE A 67 -4.52 -6.35 -1.56
CA ILE A 67 -3.24 -6.99 -1.26
C ILE A 67 -3.19 -8.39 -1.87
N ALA A 68 -4.26 -9.16 -1.75
CA ALA A 68 -4.32 -10.49 -2.34
C ALA A 68 -4.16 -10.45 -3.86
N ALA A 69 -4.79 -9.48 -4.52
CA ALA A 69 -4.65 -9.29 -5.96
C ALA A 69 -3.21 -8.97 -6.34
N GLN A 70 -2.57 -8.07 -5.58
CA GLN A 70 -1.19 -7.68 -5.82
C GLN A 70 -0.23 -8.87 -5.64
N GLN A 71 -0.44 -9.66 -4.60
CA GLN A 71 0.43 -10.80 -4.31
C GLN A 71 0.35 -11.88 -5.39
N ARG A 72 -0.83 -12.05 -5.99
CA ARG A 72 -0.98 -12.98 -7.11
C ARG A 72 -0.20 -12.56 -8.35
N ILE A 73 -0.19 -11.24 -8.61
CA ILE A 73 0.43 -10.71 -9.82
C ILE A 73 1.93 -10.49 -9.62
N SER A 74 2.32 -9.98 -8.46
CA SER A 74 3.71 -9.71 -8.15
C SER A 74 4.00 -10.02 -6.68
N PRO A 75 4.44 -11.24 -6.36
CA PRO A 75 4.74 -11.61 -4.96
C PRO A 75 5.87 -10.79 -4.32
N ARG A 76 6.68 -10.11 -5.14
CA ARG A 76 7.79 -9.30 -4.63
C ARG A 76 7.38 -7.91 -4.17
N THR A 77 6.19 -7.45 -4.54
CA THR A 77 5.71 -6.15 -4.09
C THR A 77 5.54 -6.16 -2.57
N CYS A 78 6.13 -5.17 -1.91
CA CYS A 78 5.96 -5.00 -0.47
C CYS A 78 4.57 -4.46 -0.19
N CYS A 79 3.77 -5.19 0.55
CA CYS A 79 2.40 -4.77 0.88
C CYS A 79 2.34 -4.22 2.29
N ILE A 80 1.77 -3.03 2.43
CA ILE A 80 1.60 -2.33 3.71
C ILE A 80 0.12 -2.05 3.91
N LEU A 81 -0.43 -2.60 4.98
CA LEU A 81 -1.82 -2.35 5.38
C LEU A 81 -1.85 -1.30 6.48
N VAL A 82 -2.63 -0.25 6.26
CA VAL A 82 -2.76 0.86 7.20
C VAL A 82 -4.22 0.95 7.64
N THR A 83 -4.49 0.92 8.94
CA THR A 83 -5.87 0.97 9.40
C THR A 83 -6.01 1.58 10.77
N GLY A 84 -7.11 2.32 10.98
CA GLY A 84 -7.55 2.78 12.30
C GLY A 84 -8.52 1.82 12.96
N PHE A 85 -8.91 0.77 12.26
CA PHE A 85 -9.93 -0.20 12.71
C PHE A 85 -9.34 -1.61 12.80
N GLY A 86 -8.06 -1.69 13.12
CA GLY A 86 -7.40 -2.97 13.23
C GLY A 86 -7.84 -3.76 14.45
N SER A 87 -7.62 -5.07 14.36
CA SER A 87 -7.85 -6.00 15.46
C SER A 87 -6.69 -6.99 15.49
N ALA A 88 -6.61 -7.75 16.57
CA ALA A 88 -5.61 -8.82 16.65
C ALA A 88 -5.76 -9.82 15.51
N GLN A 89 -6.99 -10.09 15.08
CA GLN A 89 -7.25 -10.99 13.96
C GLN A 89 -6.73 -10.44 12.64
N VAL A 90 -6.95 -9.16 12.38
CA VAL A 90 -6.46 -8.49 11.16
C VAL A 90 -4.94 -8.46 11.17
N GLN A 91 -4.34 -8.11 12.30
CA GLN A 91 -2.89 -8.06 12.44
C GLN A 91 -2.26 -9.43 12.17
N LYS A 92 -2.85 -10.48 12.74
CA LYS A 92 -2.37 -11.84 12.54
C LYS A 92 -2.49 -12.26 11.07
N ARG A 93 -3.60 -11.93 10.44
CA ARG A 93 -3.78 -12.20 9.00
C ARG A 93 -2.72 -11.51 8.16
N ALA A 94 -2.44 -10.25 8.46
CA ALA A 94 -1.39 -9.51 7.76
C ALA A 94 -0.04 -10.20 7.92
N GLU A 95 0.30 -10.58 9.15
CA GLU A 95 1.55 -11.28 9.43
C GLU A 95 1.65 -12.61 8.66
N ASP A 96 0.55 -13.39 8.65
CA ASP A 96 0.51 -14.69 7.96
C ASP A 96 0.75 -14.54 6.45
N PHE A 97 0.36 -13.41 5.86
CA PHE A 97 0.56 -13.14 4.44
C PHE A 97 1.80 -12.30 4.14
N GLY A 98 2.63 -12.04 5.14
CA GLY A 98 3.86 -11.27 4.95
C GLY A 98 3.60 -9.79 4.70
N VAL A 99 2.50 -9.25 5.21
CA VAL A 99 2.09 -7.87 5.03
C VAL A 99 2.51 -7.04 6.24
N ILE A 100 3.08 -5.87 5.99
CA ILE A 100 3.42 -4.93 7.05
C ILE A 100 2.13 -4.27 7.54
N TYR A 101 1.91 -4.30 8.84
CA TYR A 101 0.71 -3.74 9.46
C TYR A 101 1.07 -2.46 10.22
N LEU A 102 0.40 -1.36 9.88
CA LEU A 102 0.59 -0.07 10.56
C LEU A 102 -0.77 0.46 11.02
N GLU A 103 -0.81 1.03 12.21
CA GLU A 103 -2.03 1.64 12.75
C GLU A 103 -2.05 3.13 12.49
N LYS A 104 -3.23 3.66 12.19
CA LYS A 104 -3.43 5.11 12.06
C LYS A 104 -3.47 5.77 13.44
N PRO A 105 -2.97 6.99 13.59
CA PRO A 105 -2.34 7.82 12.57
C PRO A 105 -0.93 7.35 12.24
N VAL A 106 -0.63 7.28 10.94
CA VAL A 106 0.69 6.81 10.49
C VAL A 106 1.66 7.98 10.39
N SER A 107 2.86 7.79 10.93
CA SER A 107 3.95 8.71 10.71
C SER A 107 4.41 8.62 9.25
N LEU A 108 4.41 9.73 8.52
CA LEU A 108 4.86 9.74 7.13
C LEU A 108 6.34 9.36 7.00
N PRO A 109 7.25 9.83 7.89
CA PRO A 109 8.63 9.34 7.86
C PRO A 109 8.74 7.83 8.07
N GLU A 110 7.93 7.25 8.96
CA GLU A 110 7.92 5.79 9.16
C GLU A 110 7.45 5.07 7.91
N LEU A 111 6.38 5.58 7.28
CA LEU A 111 5.85 5.00 6.05
C LEU A 111 6.89 5.05 4.94
N LEU A 112 7.55 6.19 4.78
CA LEU A 112 8.63 6.34 3.80
C LEU A 112 9.76 5.34 4.06
N ASN A 113 10.13 5.16 5.32
CA ASN A 113 11.18 4.21 5.69
C ASN A 113 10.80 2.78 5.29
N LYS A 114 9.54 2.38 5.51
CA LYS A 114 9.08 1.05 5.11
C LYS A 114 9.14 0.86 3.60
N VAL A 115 8.75 1.87 2.84
CA VAL A 115 8.78 1.83 1.37
C VAL A 115 10.21 1.73 0.86
N THR A 116 11.11 2.56 1.38
CA THR A 116 12.51 2.58 0.91
C THR A 116 13.26 1.31 1.32
N SER A 117 12.97 0.77 2.48
CA SER A 117 13.56 -0.49 2.92
C SER A 117 13.14 -1.65 2.03
N SER A 118 11.89 -1.67 1.58
CA SER A 118 11.41 -2.73 0.70
C SER A 118 12.02 -2.61 -0.70
N ALA A 119 12.22 -1.40 -1.20
CA ALA A 119 12.89 -1.20 -2.49
C ALA A 119 14.33 -1.73 -2.45
N THR A 120 15.02 -1.55 -1.33
CA THR A 120 16.35 -2.10 -1.13
C THR A 120 16.33 -3.63 -1.10
N ARG A 121 15.28 -4.22 -0.53
CA ARG A 121 15.14 -5.69 -0.43
C ARG A 121 14.90 -6.35 -1.78
N THR A 122 14.37 -5.64 -2.76
CA THR A 122 14.11 -6.20 -4.10
C THR A 122 15.34 -6.17 -4.99
N THR A 123 16.42 -5.55 -4.55
CA THR A 123 17.67 -5.52 -5.29
C THR A 123 18.42 -6.84 -5.03
N PRO A 124 18.79 -7.58 -6.06
CA PRO A 124 19.54 -8.82 -5.87
C PRO A 124 20.91 -8.59 -5.25
#